data_b020858ab9dd9d991006a85ab9bc6285
#
_entry.id   b020858ab9dd9d991006a85ab9bc6285
#
_cell.length_a   1.000
_cell.length_b   1.000
_cell.length_c   1.000
_cell.angle_alpha   90.00
_cell.angle_beta   90.00
_cell.angle_gamma   90.00
#
_symmetry.space_group_name_H-M   'P 1'
#
loop_
_entity.id
_entity.type
_entity.pdbx_description
1 polymer ?
#
loop_
_entity_poly.entity_id
_entity_poly.type
_entity_poly.pdbx_seq_one_letter_code
_entity_poly.pdbx_strand_id
1 'polypeptide(L)'
;MAILQGHTSLVGQLQMRGDTLVTGGSDGSVRVWSLERMCPIHRLAAHDNSVTSLQFDDTRVVSGGSDGRVKIWDLKTGHLVRELIAQGEAVWRVAFEDEKCVALALRQNRTVMEVRLNCRV
;
A
#
# COMPACT_ATOMS: atom_id res chain seq x y z
N MET A 1 0.31 -19.64 -18.90
CA MET A 1 0.07 -18.29 -18.35
C MET A 1 -1.15 -18.34 -17.44
N ALA A 2 -1.06 -17.68 -16.30
CA ALA A 2 -2.18 -17.61 -15.35
C ALA A 2 -2.76 -16.20 -15.33
N ILE A 3 -4.07 -16.11 -15.10
CA ILE A 3 -4.76 -14.84 -14.95
C ILE A 3 -5.28 -14.75 -13.52
N LEU A 4 -4.83 -13.73 -12.78
CA LEU A 4 -5.27 -13.48 -11.42
C LEU A 4 -6.44 -12.51 -11.45
N GLN A 5 -7.56 -12.92 -10.90
CA GLN A 5 -8.78 -12.11 -10.85
C GLN A 5 -9.11 -11.75 -9.41
N GLY A 6 -9.60 -10.55 -9.21
CA GLY A 6 -9.99 -10.10 -7.87
C GLY A 6 -10.26 -8.62 -7.78
N HIS A 7 -9.48 -7.78 -8.47
CA HIS A 7 -9.78 -6.37 -8.52
C HIS A 7 -10.99 -6.11 -9.43
N THR A 8 -11.89 -5.25 -8.96
CA THR A 8 -13.08 -4.85 -9.70
C THR A 8 -12.89 -3.54 -10.45
N SER A 9 -11.73 -2.94 -10.34
CA SER A 9 -11.40 -1.67 -10.97
C SER A 9 -9.98 -1.71 -11.50
N LEU A 10 -9.50 -0.59 -12.01
CA LEU A 10 -8.18 -0.48 -12.60
C LEU A 10 -7.10 -0.71 -11.54
N VAL A 11 -6.11 -1.55 -11.87
CA VAL A 11 -4.95 -1.78 -11.03
C VAL A 11 -3.85 -0.81 -11.47
N GLY A 12 -3.47 0.09 -10.55
CA GLY A 12 -2.46 1.11 -10.85
C GLY A 12 -1.11 0.86 -10.18
N GLN A 13 -1.05 0.01 -9.17
CA GLN A 13 0.16 -0.28 -8.42
C GLN A 13 0.40 -1.77 -8.36
N LEU A 14 1.65 -2.17 -8.53
CA LEU A 14 2.01 -3.58 -8.54
C LEU A 14 3.45 -3.74 -8.08
N GLN A 15 3.67 -4.64 -7.12
CA GLN A 15 5.01 -5.02 -6.70
C GLN A 15 5.09 -6.51 -6.44
N MET A 16 6.22 -7.09 -6.76
CA MET A 16 6.47 -8.51 -6.59
C MET A 16 7.77 -8.74 -5.82
N ARG A 17 7.72 -9.70 -4.91
CA ARG A 17 8.90 -10.12 -4.15
C ARG A 17 8.80 -11.63 -3.90
N GLY A 18 9.69 -12.40 -4.52
CA GLY A 18 9.63 -13.86 -4.43
C GLY A 18 8.30 -14.40 -4.95
N ASP A 19 7.58 -15.12 -4.11
CA ASP A 19 6.29 -15.72 -4.43
C ASP A 19 5.10 -14.80 -4.12
N THR A 20 5.36 -13.62 -3.61
CA THR A 20 4.32 -12.69 -3.18
C THR A 20 4.16 -11.56 -4.17
N LEU A 21 2.93 -11.32 -4.59
CA LEU A 21 2.54 -10.20 -5.41
C LEU A 21 1.59 -9.32 -4.60
N VAL A 22 1.80 -8.01 -4.63
CA VAL A 22 0.91 -7.04 -3.99
C VAL A 22 0.45 -6.04 -5.03
N THR A 23 -0.85 -5.83 -5.09
CA THR A 23 -1.47 -4.94 -6.07
C THR A 23 -2.36 -3.92 -5.38
N GLY A 24 -2.42 -2.71 -5.95
CA GLY A 24 -3.30 -1.65 -5.47
C GLY A 24 -4.19 -1.14 -6.59
N GLY A 25 -5.46 -0.97 -6.29
CA GLY A 25 -6.48 -0.60 -7.27
C GLY A 25 -7.03 0.80 -7.09
N SER A 26 -7.71 1.28 -8.12
CA SER A 26 -8.40 2.57 -8.10
C SER A 26 -9.64 2.55 -7.20
N ASP A 27 -10.09 1.36 -6.77
CA ASP A 27 -11.16 1.19 -5.80
C ASP A 27 -10.68 1.35 -4.34
N GLY A 28 -9.38 1.59 -4.14
CA GLY A 28 -8.80 1.73 -2.80
C GLY A 28 -8.37 0.42 -2.16
N SER A 29 -8.59 -0.71 -2.80
CA SER A 29 -8.20 -1.99 -2.24
C SER A 29 -6.73 -2.32 -2.53
N VAL A 30 -6.09 -2.99 -1.58
CA VAL A 30 -4.79 -3.62 -1.75
C VAL A 30 -5.01 -5.11 -1.65
N ARG A 31 -4.44 -5.86 -2.57
CA ARG A 31 -4.56 -7.31 -2.58
C ARG A 31 -3.19 -7.96 -2.52
N VAL A 32 -3.08 -8.99 -1.72
CA VAL A 32 -1.88 -9.81 -1.58
C VAL A 32 -2.17 -11.17 -2.21
N TRP A 33 -1.28 -11.61 -3.09
CA TRP A 33 -1.45 -12.83 -3.87
C TRP A 33 -0.30 -13.79 -3.63
N SER A 34 -0.58 -15.08 -3.63
CA SER A 34 0.44 -16.12 -3.75
C SER A 34 0.61 -16.50 -5.22
N LEU A 35 1.81 -16.33 -5.74
CA LEU A 35 2.11 -16.73 -7.12
C LEU A 35 2.26 -18.24 -7.24
N GLU A 36 2.71 -18.90 -6.18
CA GLU A 36 2.80 -20.35 -6.14
C GLU A 36 1.42 -21.00 -6.28
N ARG A 37 0.45 -20.49 -5.51
CA ARG A 37 -0.91 -21.01 -5.50
C ARG A 37 -1.82 -20.36 -6.54
N MET A 38 -1.36 -19.29 -7.17
CA MET A 38 -2.14 -18.50 -8.13
C MET A 38 -3.48 -18.05 -7.56
N CYS A 39 -3.49 -17.63 -6.29
CA CYS A 39 -4.71 -17.22 -5.61
C CYS A 39 -4.47 -16.01 -4.69
N PRO A 40 -5.53 -15.25 -4.38
CA PRO A 40 -5.41 -14.17 -3.40
C PRO A 40 -5.26 -14.72 -1.99
N ILE A 41 -4.43 -14.05 -1.19
CA ILE A 41 -4.24 -14.37 0.23
C ILE A 41 -5.02 -13.38 1.09
N HIS A 42 -4.88 -12.09 0.79
CA HIS A 42 -5.55 -11.02 1.55
C HIS A 42 -6.18 -10.01 0.63
N ARG A 43 -7.29 -9.44 1.09
CA ARG A 43 -7.90 -8.25 0.52
C ARG A 43 -7.97 -7.19 1.61
N LEU A 44 -7.25 -6.09 1.41
CA LEU A 44 -7.17 -5.01 2.38
C LEU A 44 -8.02 -3.84 1.88
N ALA A 45 -9.01 -3.44 2.67
CA ALA A 45 -9.81 -2.25 2.38
C ALA A 45 -9.01 -1.02 2.83
N ALA A 46 -7.97 -0.68 2.06
CA ALA A 46 -6.92 0.21 2.51
C ALA A 46 -7.33 1.69 2.47
N HIS A 47 -7.93 2.13 1.38
CA HIS A 47 -8.18 3.55 1.15
C HIS A 47 -9.58 3.78 0.61
N ASP A 48 -10.11 4.99 0.86
CA ASP A 48 -11.42 5.39 0.35
C ASP A 48 -11.38 5.71 -1.13
N ASN A 49 -10.20 6.06 -1.63
CA ASN A 49 -9.94 6.37 -3.03
C ASN A 49 -8.79 5.52 -3.55
N SER A 50 -8.26 5.87 -4.71
CA SER A 50 -7.21 5.09 -5.38
C SER A 50 -5.99 4.87 -4.49
N VAL A 51 -5.42 3.69 -4.56
CA VAL A 51 -4.09 3.40 -4.02
C VAL A 51 -3.08 4.02 -4.99
N THR A 52 -2.34 5.01 -4.50
CA THR A 52 -1.41 5.79 -5.32
C THR A 52 0.02 5.32 -5.20
N SER A 53 0.32 4.61 -4.12
CA SER A 53 1.66 4.10 -3.90
C SER A 53 1.61 2.86 -3.03
N LEU A 54 2.58 1.99 -3.23
CA LEU A 54 2.61 0.70 -2.56
C LEU A 54 4.04 0.23 -2.45
N GLN A 55 4.43 -0.24 -1.28
CA GLN A 55 5.68 -0.96 -1.08
C GLN A 55 5.48 -2.06 -0.05
N PHE A 56 6.26 -3.11 -0.15
CA PHE A 56 6.22 -4.16 0.87
C PHE A 56 7.58 -4.84 1.01
N ASP A 57 7.76 -5.46 2.18
CA ASP A 57 8.90 -6.34 2.45
C ASP A 57 8.37 -7.68 2.99
N ASP A 58 9.22 -8.44 3.69
CA ASP A 58 8.84 -9.76 4.18
C ASP A 58 7.81 -9.74 5.31
N THR A 59 7.61 -8.59 5.96
CA THR A 59 6.77 -8.49 7.15
C THR A 59 5.61 -7.52 7.03
N ARG A 60 5.70 -6.51 6.16
CA ARG A 60 4.73 -5.42 6.13
C ARG A 60 4.43 -4.95 4.72
N VAL A 61 3.24 -4.39 4.57
CA VAL A 61 2.81 -3.66 3.37
C VAL A 61 2.55 -2.23 3.78
N VAL A 62 3.08 -1.28 3.02
CA VAL A 62 2.82 0.15 3.23
C VAL A 62 2.08 0.67 2.01
N SER A 63 0.90 1.20 2.23
CA SER A 63 0.06 1.75 1.17
C SER A 63 -0.19 3.24 1.38
N GLY A 64 -0.16 4.00 0.30
CA GLY A 64 -0.55 5.40 0.28
C GLY A 64 -1.72 5.59 -0.66
N GLY A 65 -2.62 6.47 -0.32
CA GLY A 65 -3.84 6.71 -1.08
C GLY A 65 -4.09 8.17 -1.42
N SER A 66 -4.94 8.38 -2.40
CA SER A 66 -5.42 9.71 -2.75
C SER A 66 -6.35 10.30 -1.68
N ASP A 67 -6.71 9.52 -0.66
CA ASP A 67 -7.43 9.97 0.52
C ASP A 67 -6.52 10.69 1.54
N GLY A 68 -5.22 10.80 1.25
CA GLY A 68 -4.26 11.47 2.13
C GLY A 68 -3.71 10.60 3.25
N ARG A 69 -3.97 9.31 3.21
CA ARG A 69 -3.60 8.39 4.29
C ARG A 69 -2.48 7.46 3.87
N VAL A 70 -1.65 7.10 4.85
CA VAL A 70 -0.65 6.04 4.73
C VAL A 70 -1.00 4.97 5.75
N LYS A 71 -1.06 3.72 5.32
CA LYS A 71 -1.40 2.61 6.21
C LYS A 71 -0.32 1.55 6.13
N ILE A 72 -0.02 0.97 7.29
CA ILE A 72 0.93 -0.13 7.44
C ILE A 72 0.16 -1.38 7.83
N TRP A 73 0.36 -2.44 7.08
CA TRP A 73 -0.34 -3.71 7.25
C TRP A 73 0.66 -4.83 7.55
N ASP A 74 0.24 -5.76 8.38
CA ASP A 74 0.99 -7.01 8.58
C ASP A 74 0.78 -7.89 7.34
N LEU A 75 1.87 -8.22 6.65
CA LEU A 75 1.79 -9.02 5.42
C LEU A 75 1.23 -10.42 5.69
N LYS A 76 1.60 -11.01 6.80
CA LYS A 76 1.24 -12.39 7.12
C LYS A 76 -0.22 -12.54 7.51
N THR A 77 -0.73 -11.63 8.33
CA THR A 77 -2.09 -11.72 8.88
C THR A 77 -3.11 -10.90 8.09
N GLY A 78 -2.66 -9.90 7.33
CA GLY A 78 -3.53 -8.97 6.65
C GLY A 78 -4.19 -7.94 7.56
N HIS A 79 -3.74 -7.82 8.79
CA HIS A 79 -4.31 -6.87 9.74
C HIS A 79 -3.65 -5.51 9.63
N LEU A 80 -4.45 -4.46 9.83
CA LEU A 80 -3.95 -3.09 9.92
C LEU A 80 -3.13 -2.94 11.20
N VAL A 81 -1.87 -2.55 11.05
CA VAL A 81 -0.98 -2.31 12.19
C VAL A 81 -1.05 -0.86 12.62
N ARG A 82 -0.98 0.04 11.66
CA ARG A 82 -0.91 1.48 11.95
C ARG A 82 -1.44 2.30 10.79
N GLU A 83 -2.14 3.36 11.11
CA GLU A 83 -2.54 4.37 10.15
C GLU A 83 -1.77 5.65 10.44
N LEU A 84 -1.07 6.14 9.44
CA LEU A 84 -0.38 7.42 9.51
C LEU A 84 -1.18 8.40 8.64
N ILE A 85 -1.59 9.50 9.24
CA ILE A 85 -2.27 10.55 8.50
C ILE A 85 -1.19 11.46 7.95
N ALA A 86 -0.96 11.42 6.65
CA ALA A 86 -0.18 12.43 5.98
C ALA A 86 -0.97 13.72 6.07
N GLN A 87 -0.31 14.84 6.45
CA GLN A 87 -0.98 16.13 6.54
C GLN A 87 -1.18 16.72 5.14
N GLY A 88 -1.80 15.94 4.25
CA GLY A 88 -1.97 16.32 2.86
C GLY A 88 -3.32 15.88 2.32
N GLU A 89 -3.65 16.41 1.15
CA GLU A 89 -4.89 16.09 0.45
C GLU A 89 -4.80 14.73 -0.25
N ALA A 90 -3.61 14.35 -0.66
CA ALA A 90 -3.35 13.07 -1.31
C ALA A 90 -1.92 12.64 -1.07
N VAL A 91 -1.70 11.34 -0.94
CA VAL A 91 -0.36 10.76 -0.88
C VAL A 91 0.00 10.30 -2.30
N TRP A 92 1.17 10.72 -2.77
CA TRP A 92 1.64 10.40 -4.11
C TRP A 92 2.55 9.19 -4.13
N ARG A 93 3.38 9.05 -3.11
CA ARG A 93 4.32 7.95 -3.03
C ARG A 93 4.75 7.71 -1.59
N VAL A 94 4.99 6.46 -1.26
CA VAL A 94 5.56 6.04 0.02
C VAL A 94 6.84 5.26 -0.25
N ALA A 95 7.78 5.36 0.68
CA ALA A 95 8.98 4.56 0.70
C ALA A 95 9.30 4.23 2.15
N PHE A 96 9.80 3.04 2.40
CA PHE A 96 10.20 2.68 3.74
C PHE A 96 11.47 1.84 3.72
N GLU A 97 12.21 1.92 4.81
CA GLU A 97 13.39 1.10 5.07
C GLU A 97 13.52 0.97 6.57
N ASP A 98 13.62 -0.25 7.07
CA ASP A 98 13.67 -0.55 8.50
C ASP A 98 12.50 0.09 9.24
N GLU A 99 12.78 1.05 10.13
CA GLU A 99 11.77 1.75 10.93
C GLU A 99 11.29 3.06 10.30
N LYS A 100 11.91 3.46 9.19
CA LYS A 100 11.65 4.76 8.58
C LYS A 100 10.62 4.63 7.49
N CYS A 101 9.73 5.59 7.43
CA CYS A 101 8.74 5.70 6.37
C CYS A 101 8.72 7.14 5.88
N VAL A 102 8.73 7.32 4.57
CA VAL A 102 8.66 8.64 3.95
C VAL A 102 7.45 8.67 3.03
N ALA A 103 6.65 9.70 3.12
CA ALA A 103 5.51 9.92 2.25
C ALA A 103 5.65 11.26 1.52
N LEU A 104 5.40 11.24 0.22
CA LEU A 104 5.22 12.46 -0.58
C LEU A 104 3.72 12.72 -0.67
N ALA A 105 3.31 13.90 -0.25
CA ALA A 105 1.91 14.26 -0.21
C ALA A 105 1.68 15.64 -0.81
N LEU A 106 0.48 15.85 -1.34
CA LEU A 106 0.03 17.17 -1.80
C LEU A 106 -0.60 17.92 -0.63
N ARG A 107 -0.15 19.14 -0.40
CA ARG A 107 -0.68 20.01 0.64
C ARG A 107 -0.71 21.45 0.13
N GLN A 108 -1.89 22.03 0.03
CA GLN A 108 -2.09 23.42 -0.44
C GLN A 108 -1.36 23.68 -1.77
N ASN A 109 -1.54 22.78 -2.73
CA ASN A 109 -0.91 22.80 -4.06
C ASN A 109 0.63 22.71 -4.03
N ARG A 110 1.20 22.21 -2.95
CA ARG A 110 2.64 21.97 -2.82
C ARG A 110 2.90 20.52 -2.50
N THR A 111 3.97 19.98 -3.04
CA THR A 111 4.46 18.66 -2.64
C THR A 111 5.24 18.79 -1.35
N VAL A 112 4.83 18.07 -0.32
CA VAL A 112 5.55 18.00 0.94
C VAL A 112 6.04 16.59 1.17
N MET A 113 7.15 16.47 1.90
CA MET A 113 7.72 15.19 2.24
C MET A 113 7.61 15.02 3.76
N GLU A 114 6.90 13.98 4.19
CA GLU A 114 6.79 13.63 5.59
C GLU A 114 7.67 12.42 5.89
N VAL A 115 8.45 12.50 6.96
CA VAL A 115 9.30 11.43 7.43
C VAL A 115 8.75 10.94 8.76
N ARG A 116 8.52 9.64 8.87
CA ARG A 116 8.05 9.00 10.09
C ARG A 116 9.08 7.98 10.56
N LEU A 117 9.26 7.91 11.86
CA LEU A 117 10.08 6.90 12.52
C LEU A 117 9.15 5.89 13.19
N ASN A 118 9.70 4.71 13.52
CA ASN A 118 8.95 3.65 14.22
C ASN A 118 7.79 3.08 13.38
N CYS A 119 8.04 2.84 12.10
CA CYS A 119 7.05 2.27 11.20
C CYS A 119 7.14 0.74 11.14
N ARG A 120 7.57 0.10 12.20
CA ARG A 120 7.64 -1.36 12.29
C ARG A 120 6.26 -1.98 12.53
N VAL A 121 6.13 -3.16 12.02
CA VAL A 121 5.02 -4.05 12.33
C VAL A 121 5.22 -4.71 13.70
#